data_dad72f188769ea2ebb0890f829022c43
#
_entry.id   dad72f188769ea2ebb0890f829022c43
#
_cell.length_a   1.000
_cell.length_b   1.000
_cell.length_c   1.000
_cell.angle_alpha   90.00
_cell.angle_beta   90.00
_cell.angle_gamma   90.00
#
_symmetry.space_group_name_H-M   'P 1'
#
loop_
_entity.id
_entity.type
_entity.pdbx_description
1 polymer ?
#
loop_
_entity_poly.entity_id
_entity_poly.type
_entity_poly.pdbx_seq_one_letter_code
_entity_poly.pdbx_strand_id
1 'polypeptide(L)'
;MKSNYIGKKGYTIYKENISNQDLKKLCKTLYVKPYIPNQYANDLNNKPFPVYLESKKKIYIPKFYGIKHLGKLDTNKIEDGKSINIKFKYDLRDNQKPVVEKYLEVAKDIGGGIISVPCGFGKTVIALYLLAALGKKALVIVHKEFLMDQWKERIEFFLPDAKIGKIQGKVINIEGCDIVLGMLQSISMRDYEEEVFSDFGMVIYDECHHLGAEVFSRSLLKVNCQYTLGLS
;
A
#
# COMPACT_ATOMS: atom_id res chain seq x y z
N MET A 1 -28.02 -13.28 -4.14
CA MET A 1 -27.22 -12.30 -3.34
C MET A 1 -25.93 -12.03 -4.09
N LYS A 2 -25.46 -10.77 -4.10
CA LYS A 2 -24.18 -10.41 -4.72
C LYS A 2 -23.05 -10.80 -3.76
N SER A 3 -22.01 -11.49 -4.26
CA SER A 3 -20.87 -11.87 -3.44
C SER A 3 -19.98 -10.69 -3.06
N ASN A 4 -19.51 -10.66 -1.82
CA ASN A 4 -18.47 -9.72 -1.39
C ASN A 4 -17.20 -9.98 -2.20
N TYR A 5 -16.33 -8.96 -2.33
CA TYR A 5 -15.13 -9.08 -3.17
C TYR A 5 -14.02 -8.14 -2.69
N ILE A 6 -12.78 -8.43 -3.09
CA ILE A 6 -11.65 -7.51 -2.96
C ILE A 6 -11.55 -6.70 -4.27
N GLY A 7 -11.43 -5.39 -4.18
CA GLY A 7 -11.35 -4.51 -5.35
C GLY A 7 -10.55 -3.23 -5.12
N LYS A 8 -10.61 -2.29 -6.06
CA LYS A 8 -9.84 -1.02 -6.03
C LYS A 8 -10.01 -0.20 -4.74
N LYS A 9 -11.15 -0.33 -4.04
CA LYS A 9 -11.42 0.34 -2.75
C LYS A 9 -11.21 -0.57 -1.53
N GLY A 10 -10.48 -1.68 -1.69
CA GLY A 10 -10.20 -2.63 -0.63
C GLY A 10 -11.22 -3.77 -0.54
N TYR A 11 -11.46 -4.27 0.69
CA TYR A 11 -12.42 -5.32 0.97
C TYR A 11 -13.84 -4.76 0.94
N THR A 12 -14.65 -5.23 -0.01
CA THR A 12 -15.97 -4.69 -0.32
C THR A 12 -17.06 -5.61 0.18
N ILE A 13 -17.95 -5.09 1.01
CA ILE A 13 -19.10 -5.80 1.58
C ILE A 13 -20.38 -5.15 1.06
N TYR A 14 -21.29 -5.95 0.50
CA TYR A 14 -22.63 -5.49 0.22
C TYR A 14 -23.41 -5.39 1.54
N LYS A 15 -24.14 -4.29 1.76
CA LYS A 15 -24.89 -4.05 2.99
C LYS A 15 -26.02 -5.08 3.21
N GLU A 16 -26.48 -5.71 2.14
CA GLU A 16 -27.43 -6.82 2.19
C GLU A 16 -26.83 -8.12 2.76
N ASN A 17 -25.50 -8.25 2.80
CA ASN A 17 -24.78 -9.41 3.28
C ASN A 17 -24.28 -9.28 4.74
N ILE A 18 -24.59 -8.18 5.41
CA ILE A 18 -24.18 -7.93 6.79
C ILE A 18 -25.37 -7.41 7.61
N SER A 19 -25.50 -7.86 8.84
CA SER A 19 -26.55 -7.37 9.71
C SER A 19 -26.33 -5.90 10.07
N ASN A 20 -27.41 -5.16 10.33
CA ASN A 20 -27.30 -3.75 10.77
C ASN A 20 -26.49 -3.61 12.08
N GLN A 21 -26.54 -4.61 12.96
CA GLN A 21 -25.78 -4.62 14.21
C GLN A 21 -24.27 -4.78 13.93
N ASP A 22 -23.89 -5.73 13.07
CA ASP A 22 -22.50 -5.97 12.71
C ASP A 22 -21.92 -4.82 11.90
N LEU A 23 -22.71 -4.22 10.99
CA LEU A 23 -22.31 -3.03 10.24
C LEU A 23 -21.98 -1.86 11.19
N LYS A 24 -22.84 -1.59 12.19
CA LYS A 24 -22.57 -0.55 13.19
C LYS A 24 -21.34 -0.84 14.02
N LYS A 25 -21.13 -2.11 14.42
CA LYS A 25 -19.94 -2.54 15.15
C LYS A 25 -18.67 -2.36 14.31
N LEU A 26 -18.70 -2.75 13.03
CA LEU A 26 -17.62 -2.59 12.09
C LEU A 26 -17.25 -1.11 11.90
N CYS A 27 -18.22 -0.24 11.63
CA CYS A 27 -18.01 1.20 11.49
C CYS A 27 -17.41 1.80 12.77
N LYS A 28 -17.90 1.40 13.96
CA LYS A 28 -17.37 1.88 15.24
C LYS A 28 -15.91 1.46 15.43
N THR A 29 -15.55 0.22 15.08
CA THR A 29 -14.17 -0.29 15.18
C THR A 29 -13.23 0.43 14.21
N LEU A 30 -13.71 0.75 13.01
CA LEU A 30 -12.94 1.44 11.97
C LEU A 30 -13.05 2.98 12.05
N TYR A 31 -13.66 3.51 13.10
CA TYR A 31 -13.60 4.92 13.45
C TYR A 31 -12.49 5.11 14.46
N VAL A 32 -11.28 5.38 13.95
CA VAL A 32 -10.04 5.31 14.72
C VAL A 32 -9.59 6.67 15.21
N LYS A 33 -8.94 6.70 16.37
CA LYS A 33 -8.27 7.88 16.91
C LYS A 33 -6.77 7.61 16.88
N PRO A 34 -5.96 8.48 16.25
CA PRO A 34 -4.51 8.35 16.28
C PRO A 34 -3.99 8.37 17.72
N TYR A 35 -3.03 7.51 18.02
CA TYR A 35 -2.30 7.60 19.27
C TYR A 35 -1.30 8.76 19.18
N ILE A 36 -1.46 9.75 20.04
CA ILE A 36 -0.49 10.85 20.21
C ILE A 36 0.11 10.70 21.61
N PRO A 37 1.45 10.62 21.73
CA PRO A 37 2.11 10.61 23.05
C PRO A 37 1.71 11.84 23.87
N ASN A 38 1.58 11.68 25.20
CA ASN A 38 1.07 12.70 26.13
C ASN A 38 1.75 14.08 26.03
N GLN A 39 2.97 14.15 25.51
CA GLN A 39 3.70 15.41 25.28
C GLN A 39 3.03 16.33 24.23
N TYR A 40 2.16 15.80 23.39
CA TYR A 40 1.46 16.50 22.31
C TYR A 40 -0.07 16.39 22.43
N ALA A 41 -0.57 16.01 23.58
CA ALA A 41 -2.01 15.71 23.81
C ALA A 41 -2.95 16.92 23.64
N ASN A 42 -2.42 18.15 23.62
CA ASN A 42 -3.17 19.39 23.43
C ASN A 42 -3.38 19.76 21.94
N ASP A 43 -2.98 18.91 21.01
CA ASP A 43 -3.19 19.17 19.58
C ASP A 43 -4.68 19.01 19.25
N LEU A 44 -5.32 20.13 18.91
CA LEU A 44 -6.74 20.24 18.51
C LEU A 44 -7.12 19.35 17.30
N ASN A 45 -6.13 18.75 16.65
CA ASN A 45 -6.28 17.91 15.45
C ASN A 45 -6.43 16.41 15.72
N ASN A 46 -6.46 15.97 16.99
CA ASN A 46 -6.58 14.55 17.36
C ASN A 46 -8.06 14.08 17.36
N LYS A 47 -8.77 14.34 16.25
CA LYS A 47 -10.15 13.88 16.09
C LYS A 47 -10.17 12.46 15.53
N PRO A 48 -11.10 11.60 16.00
CA PRO A 48 -11.34 10.32 15.38
C PRO A 48 -11.79 10.48 13.92
N PHE A 49 -11.40 9.56 13.06
CA PHE A 49 -11.75 9.55 11.64
C PHE A 49 -12.05 8.13 11.14
N PRO A 50 -12.90 7.99 10.09
CA PRO A 50 -13.18 6.70 9.51
C PRO A 50 -12.03 6.24 8.60
N VAL A 51 -11.62 4.98 8.76
CA VAL A 51 -10.70 4.28 7.82
C VAL A 51 -11.49 3.34 6.91
N TYR A 52 -12.70 3.72 6.56
CA TYR A 52 -13.58 3.03 5.61
C TYR A 52 -14.27 4.04 4.70
N LEU A 53 -14.76 3.57 3.56
CA LEU A 53 -15.66 4.32 2.69
C LEU A 53 -17.02 3.66 2.65
N GLU A 54 -18.05 4.44 2.39
CA GLU A 54 -19.44 3.96 2.38
C GLU A 54 -20.19 4.50 1.15
N SER A 55 -21.03 3.67 0.59
CA SER A 55 -22.02 4.04 -0.42
C SER A 55 -23.41 3.57 0.00
N LYS A 56 -24.44 3.92 -0.76
CA LYS A 56 -25.81 3.46 -0.48
C LYS A 56 -25.93 1.94 -0.32
N LYS A 57 -25.14 1.14 -1.09
CA LYS A 57 -25.27 -0.33 -1.15
C LYS A 57 -24.08 -1.08 -0.59
N LYS A 58 -22.94 -0.42 -0.35
CA LYS A 58 -21.68 -1.09 -0.01
C LYS A 58 -20.92 -0.34 1.08
N ILE A 59 -20.11 -1.08 1.83
CA ILE A 59 -19.03 -0.54 2.65
C ILE A 59 -17.70 -1.10 2.14
N TYR A 60 -16.65 -0.25 2.14
CA TYR A 60 -15.30 -0.58 1.70
C TYR A 60 -14.37 -0.39 2.89
N ILE A 61 -13.66 -1.43 3.25
CA ILE A 61 -12.75 -1.45 4.39
C ILE A 61 -11.32 -1.83 3.95
N PRO A 62 -10.30 -1.53 4.76
CA PRO A 62 -8.94 -1.91 4.43
C PRO A 62 -8.84 -3.41 4.13
N LYS A 63 -8.17 -3.75 3.01
CA LYS A 63 -8.05 -5.11 2.47
C LYS A 63 -7.62 -6.12 3.55
N PHE A 64 -6.49 -5.86 4.22
CA PHE A 64 -5.93 -6.79 5.20
C PHE A 64 -6.74 -6.89 6.48
N TYR A 65 -7.41 -5.79 6.89
CA TYR A 65 -8.36 -5.83 8.00
C TYR A 65 -9.53 -6.77 7.67
N GLY A 66 -10.11 -6.63 6.48
CA GLY A 66 -11.21 -7.48 6.02
C GLY A 66 -10.80 -8.95 5.97
N ILE A 67 -9.66 -9.27 5.36
CA ILE A 67 -9.14 -10.64 5.29
C ILE A 67 -8.93 -11.23 6.69
N LYS A 68 -8.34 -10.46 7.61
CA LYS A 68 -8.03 -10.92 8.98
C LYS A 68 -9.27 -11.17 9.83
N HIS A 69 -10.30 -10.33 9.74
CA HIS A 69 -11.44 -10.33 10.65
C HIS A 69 -12.71 -10.93 10.07
N LEU A 70 -12.85 -10.97 8.74
CA LEU A 70 -14.04 -11.47 8.05
C LEU A 70 -13.74 -12.67 7.14
N GLY A 71 -12.46 -13.04 7.01
CA GLY A 71 -12.03 -14.16 6.17
C GLY A 71 -11.63 -13.74 4.75
N LYS A 72 -11.01 -14.71 4.05
CA LYS A 72 -10.64 -14.53 2.64
C LYS A 72 -11.89 -14.57 1.76
N LEU A 73 -11.81 -13.90 0.62
CA LEU A 73 -12.86 -13.90 -0.39
C LEU A 73 -12.33 -14.56 -1.67
N ASP A 74 -13.15 -15.37 -2.29
CA ASP A 74 -12.82 -16.06 -3.55
C ASP A 74 -12.75 -15.06 -4.73
N THR A 75 -13.49 -13.95 -4.63
CA THR A 75 -13.56 -12.97 -5.69
C THR A 75 -12.57 -11.83 -5.44
N ASN A 76 -11.52 -11.79 -6.26
CA ASN A 76 -10.58 -10.68 -6.33
C ASN A 76 -10.78 -9.95 -7.68
N LYS A 77 -11.04 -8.65 -7.63
CA LYS A 77 -11.24 -7.75 -8.77
C LYS A 77 -10.13 -6.69 -8.89
N ILE A 78 -9.04 -6.86 -8.14
CA ILE A 78 -7.85 -6.02 -8.31
C ILE A 78 -7.18 -6.45 -9.61
N GLU A 79 -6.87 -5.50 -10.45
CA GLU A 79 -6.12 -5.74 -11.68
C GLU A 79 -4.69 -6.19 -11.36
N ASP A 80 -4.16 -7.10 -12.16
CA ASP A 80 -2.81 -7.66 -11.96
C ASP A 80 -1.70 -6.61 -12.13
N GLY A 81 -2.02 -5.47 -12.74
CA GLY A 81 -1.05 -4.47 -13.14
C GLY A 81 -0.13 -4.93 -14.28
N LYS A 82 0.66 -4.02 -14.81
CA LYS A 82 1.61 -4.33 -15.88
C LYS A 82 2.77 -5.17 -15.36
N SER A 83 3.14 -6.19 -16.13
CA SER A 83 4.35 -6.97 -15.86
C SER A 83 5.58 -6.21 -16.33
N ILE A 84 6.67 -6.32 -15.59
CA ILE A 84 7.99 -5.76 -15.89
C ILE A 84 9.02 -6.87 -15.83
N ASN A 85 10.12 -6.70 -16.58
CA ASN A 85 11.22 -7.65 -16.59
C ASN A 85 12.52 -6.91 -16.28
N ILE A 86 12.77 -6.73 -14.99
CA ILE A 86 13.99 -6.11 -14.47
C ILE A 86 14.73 -7.11 -13.58
N LYS A 87 16.06 -7.08 -13.62
CA LYS A 87 16.89 -8.00 -12.86
C LYS A 87 17.54 -7.29 -11.69
N PHE A 88 17.42 -7.88 -10.51
CA PHE A 88 18.18 -7.45 -9.34
C PHE A 88 19.66 -7.85 -9.52
N LYS A 89 20.56 -6.87 -9.43
CA LYS A 89 21.96 -7.02 -9.84
C LYS A 89 22.84 -7.78 -8.83
N TYR A 90 22.46 -7.82 -7.57
CA TYR A 90 23.30 -8.33 -6.48
C TYR A 90 22.63 -9.45 -5.70
N ASP A 91 23.37 -10.11 -4.83
CA ASP A 91 22.82 -11.11 -3.92
C ASP A 91 22.31 -10.47 -2.63
N LEU A 92 21.28 -11.09 -2.05
CA LEU A 92 20.82 -10.75 -0.72
C LEU A 92 21.80 -11.28 0.33
N ARG A 93 21.94 -10.54 1.43
CA ARG A 93 22.64 -11.05 2.62
C ARG A 93 21.87 -12.25 3.18
N ASP A 94 22.57 -13.16 3.87
CA ASP A 94 21.94 -14.38 4.40
C ASP A 94 20.80 -14.10 5.37
N ASN A 95 20.93 -13.05 6.17
CA ASN A 95 19.87 -12.63 7.10
C ASN A 95 18.64 -11.99 6.40
N GLN A 96 18.74 -11.58 5.12
CA GLN A 96 17.63 -11.01 4.35
C GLN A 96 16.80 -12.08 3.63
N LYS A 97 17.42 -13.20 3.27
CA LYS A 97 16.78 -14.29 2.53
C LYS A 97 15.51 -14.82 3.21
N PRO A 98 15.52 -15.16 4.51
CA PRO A 98 14.31 -15.66 5.20
C PRO A 98 13.17 -14.63 5.22
N VAL A 99 13.51 -13.33 5.30
CA VAL A 99 12.50 -12.24 5.29
C VAL A 99 11.82 -12.17 3.92
N VAL A 100 12.61 -12.28 2.85
CA VAL A 100 12.12 -12.29 1.47
C VAL A 100 11.22 -13.50 1.22
N GLU A 101 11.69 -14.70 1.57
CA GLU A 101 10.95 -15.95 1.40
C GLU A 101 9.60 -15.90 2.13
N LYS A 102 9.62 -15.43 3.38
CA LYS A 102 8.38 -15.29 4.15
C LYS A 102 7.42 -14.27 3.56
N TYR A 103 7.93 -13.13 3.08
CA TYR A 103 7.07 -12.15 2.42
C TYR A 103 6.46 -12.70 1.14
N LEU A 104 7.23 -13.40 0.30
CA LEU A 104 6.73 -13.99 -0.95
C LEU A 104 5.65 -15.05 -0.70
N GLU A 105 5.78 -15.86 0.35
CA GLU A 105 4.75 -16.80 0.80
C GLU A 105 3.44 -16.07 1.13
N VAL A 106 3.53 -15.05 1.99
CA VAL A 106 2.37 -14.26 2.42
C VAL A 106 1.77 -13.45 1.25
N ALA A 107 2.61 -12.92 0.38
CA ALA A 107 2.15 -12.16 -0.79
C ALA A 107 1.35 -13.02 -1.77
N LYS A 108 1.75 -14.28 -1.97
CA LYS A 108 0.98 -15.25 -2.79
C LYS A 108 -0.37 -15.58 -2.16
N ASP A 109 -0.45 -15.59 -0.84
CA ASP A 109 -1.65 -15.99 -0.10
C ASP A 109 -2.68 -14.86 0.03
N ILE A 110 -2.24 -13.67 0.49
CA ILE A 110 -3.14 -12.53 0.79
C ILE A 110 -2.79 -11.23 0.07
N GLY A 111 -1.77 -11.24 -0.76
CA GLY A 111 -1.35 -10.08 -1.56
C GLY A 111 -0.43 -9.11 -0.82
N GLY A 112 0.28 -9.53 0.23
CA GLY A 112 1.33 -8.72 0.86
C GLY A 112 1.24 -8.58 2.38
N GLY A 113 2.03 -7.66 2.93
CA GLY A 113 2.15 -7.45 4.37
C GLY A 113 3.14 -6.34 4.73
N ILE A 114 3.58 -6.33 5.97
CA ILE A 114 4.55 -5.38 6.51
C ILE A 114 5.85 -6.12 6.83
N ILE A 115 6.98 -5.55 6.39
CA ILE A 115 8.31 -5.93 6.83
C ILE A 115 8.78 -4.91 7.86
N SER A 116 8.86 -5.34 9.12
CA SER A 116 9.38 -4.54 10.22
C SER A 116 10.70 -5.13 10.68
N VAL A 117 11.78 -4.40 10.43
CA VAL A 117 13.16 -4.81 10.74
C VAL A 117 13.97 -3.60 11.21
N PRO A 118 15.05 -3.80 12.00
CA PRO A 118 15.85 -2.71 12.51
C PRO A 118 16.43 -1.79 11.43
N CYS A 119 16.79 -0.57 11.80
CA CYS A 119 17.57 0.33 10.94
C CYS A 119 18.88 -0.34 10.51
N GLY A 120 19.29 -0.10 9.25
CA GLY A 120 20.50 -0.71 8.69
C GLY A 120 20.35 -2.16 8.21
N PHE A 121 19.23 -2.81 8.46
CA PHE A 121 18.96 -4.17 7.98
C PHE A 121 18.90 -4.26 6.44
N GLY A 122 18.58 -3.15 5.77
CA GLY A 122 18.47 -3.06 4.33
C GLY A 122 17.04 -3.22 3.79
N LYS A 123 16.07 -2.60 4.46
CA LYS A 123 14.64 -2.58 4.05
C LYS A 123 14.47 -2.28 2.57
N THR A 124 15.12 -1.21 2.08
CA THR A 124 15.05 -0.79 0.66
C THR A 124 15.59 -1.87 -0.28
N VAL A 125 16.69 -2.53 0.09
CA VAL A 125 17.29 -3.62 -0.71
C VAL A 125 16.32 -4.79 -0.83
N ILE A 126 15.73 -5.21 0.29
CA ILE A 126 14.69 -6.25 0.33
C ILE A 126 13.51 -5.88 -0.57
N ALA A 127 13.02 -4.64 -0.47
CA ALA A 127 11.89 -4.17 -1.26
C ALA A 127 12.19 -4.17 -2.77
N LEU A 128 13.38 -3.74 -3.18
CA LEU A 128 13.81 -3.77 -4.59
C LEU A 128 13.97 -5.20 -5.12
N TYR A 129 14.48 -6.11 -4.29
CA TYR A 129 14.55 -7.52 -4.65
C TYR A 129 13.15 -8.11 -4.84
N LEU A 130 12.24 -7.87 -3.91
CA LEU A 130 10.84 -8.33 -3.98
C LEU A 130 10.12 -7.78 -5.21
N LEU A 131 10.35 -6.51 -5.54
CA LEU A 131 9.80 -5.86 -6.72
C LEU A 131 10.27 -6.58 -8.00
N ALA A 132 11.57 -6.86 -8.13
CA ALA A 132 12.10 -7.60 -9.26
C ALA A 132 11.57 -9.05 -9.30
N ALA A 133 11.48 -9.73 -8.15
CA ALA A 133 11.00 -11.10 -8.04
C ALA A 133 9.51 -11.25 -8.37
N LEU A 134 8.68 -10.27 -8.01
CA LEU A 134 7.25 -10.25 -8.34
C LEU A 134 6.99 -9.80 -9.77
N GLY A 135 7.92 -9.08 -10.40
CA GLY A 135 7.86 -8.69 -11.81
C GLY A 135 6.67 -7.83 -12.17
N LYS A 136 6.24 -6.93 -11.29
CA LYS A 136 5.10 -6.03 -11.50
C LYS A 136 5.52 -4.58 -11.44
N LYS A 137 4.95 -3.75 -12.34
CA LYS A 137 5.10 -2.28 -12.26
C LYS A 137 4.76 -1.81 -10.86
N ALA A 138 5.65 -1.03 -10.27
CA ALA A 138 5.55 -0.68 -8.86
C ALA A 138 5.43 0.81 -8.61
N LEU A 139 4.61 1.16 -7.60
CA LEU A 139 4.55 2.50 -7.03
C LEU A 139 5.20 2.47 -5.65
N VAL A 140 6.29 3.22 -5.47
CA VAL A 140 6.96 3.40 -4.17
C VAL A 140 6.53 4.74 -3.59
N ILE A 141 5.87 4.71 -2.44
CA ILE A 141 5.32 5.89 -1.79
C ILE A 141 6.20 6.29 -0.62
N VAL A 142 6.71 7.52 -0.67
CA VAL A 142 7.56 8.12 0.36
C VAL A 142 6.94 9.41 0.88
N HIS A 143 7.25 9.78 2.13
CA HIS A 143 6.65 10.94 2.79
C HIS A 143 7.53 12.21 2.76
N LYS A 144 8.78 12.12 2.28
CA LYS A 144 9.72 13.24 2.16
C LYS A 144 10.49 13.18 0.84
N GLU A 145 10.82 14.35 0.29
CA GLU A 145 11.45 14.46 -1.02
C GLU A 145 12.86 13.85 -1.04
N PHE A 146 13.66 14.07 -0.01
CA PHE A 146 14.99 13.47 0.06
C PHE A 146 14.97 11.92 0.08
N LEU A 147 13.88 11.32 0.60
CA LEU A 147 13.70 9.86 0.51
C LEU A 147 13.45 9.42 -0.93
N MET A 148 12.77 10.27 -1.71
CA MET A 148 12.55 9.98 -3.14
C MET A 148 13.89 9.92 -3.89
N ASP A 149 14.82 10.84 -3.60
CA ASP A 149 16.15 10.85 -4.19
C ASP A 149 16.96 9.63 -3.73
N GLN A 150 16.92 9.29 -2.44
CA GLN A 150 17.57 8.07 -1.93
C GLN A 150 17.01 6.80 -2.60
N TRP A 151 15.69 6.70 -2.78
CA TRP A 151 15.10 5.57 -3.49
C TRP A 151 15.56 5.50 -4.94
N LYS A 152 15.63 6.65 -5.63
CA LYS A 152 16.12 6.74 -6.99
C LYS A 152 17.56 6.21 -7.10
N GLU A 153 18.47 6.70 -6.26
CA GLU A 153 19.86 6.22 -6.22
C GLU A 153 19.95 4.71 -5.97
N ARG A 154 19.12 4.17 -5.06
CA ARG A 154 19.09 2.73 -4.79
C ARG A 154 18.53 1.91 -5.94
N ILE A 155 17.49 2.42 -6.63
CA ILE A 155 16.96 1.77 -7.83
C ILE A 155 18.04 1.73 -8.92
N GLU A 156 18.67 2.86 -9.23
CA GLU A 156 19.73 2.96 -10.23
C GLU A 156 20.91 2.01 -9.93
N PHE A 157 21.23 1.80 -8.64
CA PHE A 157 22.29 0.91 -8.21
C PHE A 157 21.93 -0.58 -8.29
N PHE A 158 20.76 -0.97 -7.79
CA PHE A 158 20.35 -2.38 -7.67
C PHE A 158 19.56 -2.90 -8.88
N LEU A 159 18.89 -2.01 -9.61
CA LEU A 159 18.03 -2.30 -10.76
C LEU A 159 18.37 -1.35 -11.92
N PRO A 160 19.60 -1.41 -12.47
CA PRO A 160 20.12 -0.40 -13.42
C PRO A 160 19.31 -0.29 -14.72
N ASP A 161 18.58 -1.33 -15.11
CA ASP A 161 17.75 -1.35 -16.31
C ASP A 161 16.34 -0.77 -16.08
N ALA A 162 15.96 -0.44 -14.83
CA ALA A 162 14.64 0.03 -14.49
C ALA A 162 14.42 1.49 -14.91
N LYS A 163 13.30 1.75 -15.58
CA LYS A 163 12.84 3.10 -15.92
C LYS A 163 12.06 3.69 -14.75
N ILE A 164 12.53 4.84 -14.26
CA ILE A 164 11.98 5.48 -13.06
C ILE A 164 11.06 6.65 -13.47
N GLY A 165 9.86 6.65 -12.91
CA GLY A 165 8.89 7.74 -13.02
C GLY A 165 8.65 8.46 -11.71
N LYS A 166 7.75 9.46 -11.73
CA LYS A 166 7.44 10.29 -10.55
C LYS A 166 5.97 10.73 -10.53
N ILE A 167 5.37 10.67 -9.34
CA ILE A 167 4.08 11.32 -9.04
C ILE A 167 4.30 12.30 -7.88
N GLN A 168 4.31 13.60 -8.19
CA GLN A 168 4.47 14.66 -7.19
C GLN A 168 3.73 15.94 -7.64
N GLY A 169 2.77 16.39 -6.84
CA GLY A 169 1.99 17.57 -7.19
C GLY A 169 1.24 17.39 -8.50
N LYS A 170 1.52 18.20 -9.49
CA LYS A 170 0.94 18.11 -10.84
C LYS A 170 1.74 17.21 -11.80
N VAL A 171 2.92 16.77 -11.37
CA VAL A 171 3.78 15.90 -12.19
C VAL A 171 3.28 14.48 -12.10
N ILE A 172 2.93 13.89 -13.23
CA ILE A 172 2.51 12.49 -13.38
C ILE A 172 3.32 11.92 -14.55
N ASN A 173 4.49 11.37 -14.24
CA ASN A 173 5.34 10.68 -15.20
C ASN A 173 5.31 9.18 -14.88
N ILE A 174 4.45 8.45 -15.57
CA ILE A 174 4.20 7.03 -15.32
C ILE A 174 4.31 6.16 -16.57
N GLU A 175 4.24 6.77 -17.77
CA GLU A 175 4.23 6.05 -19.03
C GLU A 175 5.62 5.46 -19.33
N GLY A 176 5.65 4.19 -19.70
CA GLY A 176 6.89 3.48 -20.02
C GLY A 176 7.83 3.29 -18.83
N CYS A 177 7.40 3.62 -17.59
CA CYS A 177 8.19 3.44 -16.38
C CYS A 177 7.87 2.09 -15.73
N ASP A 178 8.91 1.46 -15.16
CA ASP A 178 8.80 0.22 -14.42
C ASP A 178 8.52 0.48 -12.93
N ILE A 179 9.16 1.52 -12.39
CA ILE A 179 9.05 1.93 -10.98
C ILE A 179 8.71 3.42 -10.94
N VAL A 180 7.69 3.78 -10.20
CA VAL A 180 7.28 5.17 -10.02
C VAL A 180 7.42 5.57 -8.56
N LEU A 181 8.11 6.69 -8.31
CA LEU A 181 8.25 7.26 -6.98
C LEU A 181 7.11 8.25 -6.73
N GLY A 182 6.31 8.00 -5.71
CA GLY A 182 5.14 8.80 -5.37
C GLY A 182 5.29 9.55 -4.05
N MET A 183 4.94 10.84 -4.03
CA MET A 183 4.89 11.61 -2.79
C MET A 183 3.58 11.33 -2.04
N LEU A 184 3.67 10.86 -0.81
CA LEU A 184 2.53 10.49 0.02
C LEU A 184 1.50 11.62 0.16
N GLN A 185 1.95 12.86 0.39
CA GLN A 185 1.08 14.04 0.47
C GLN A 185 0.31 14.26 -0.82
N SER A 186 0.98 14.13 -1.96
CA SER A 186 0.34 14.30 -3.27
C SER A 186 -0.74 13.28 -3.51
N ILE A 187 -0.44 11.99 -3.26
CA ILE A 187 -1.37 10.88 -3.46
C ILE A 187 -2.56 11.00 -2.50
N SER A 188 -2.32 11.37 -1.25
CA SER A 188 -3.37 11.46 -0.23
C SER A 188 -4.31 12.64 -0.43
N MET A 189 -3.79 13.80 -0.84
CA MET A 189 -4.50 15.08 -0.83
C MET A 189 -5.06 15.49 -2.18
N ARG A 190 -4.51 14.97 -3.31
CA ARG A 190 -4.98 15.31 -4.64
C ARG A 190 -5.91 14.23 -5.19
N ASP A 191 -6.88 14.65 -5.98
CA ASP A 191 -7.74 13.75 -6.72
C ASP A 191 -7.10 13.51 -8.10
N TYR A 192 -6.36 12.41 -8.20
CA TYR A 192 -5.89 11.87 -9.48
C TYR A 192 -6.96 10.95 -10.05
N GLU A 193 -7.05 10.89 -11.37
CA GLU A 193 -7.91 9.94 -12.07
C GLU A 193 -7.54 8.50 -11.65
N GLU A 194 -8.54 7.63 -11.52
CA GLU A 194 -8.35 6.23 -11.09
C GLU A 194 -7.39 5.46 -12.02
N GLU A 195 -7.36 5.83 -13.30
CA GLU A 195 -6.52 5.27 -14.35
C GLU A 195 -5.02 5.45 -14.07
N VAL A 196 -4.63 6.53 -13.38
CA VAL A 196 -3.23 6.78 -12.99
C VAL A 196 -2.65 5.61 -12.20
N PHE A 197 -3.48 4.92 -11.43
CA PHE A 197 -3.06 3.81 -10.57
C PHE A 197 -3.36 2.42 -11.13
N SER A 198 -4.03 2.30 -12.29
CA SER A 198 -4.50 1.01 -12.83
C SER A 198 -3.37 0.07 -13.26
N ASP A 199 -2.25 0.63 -13.73
CA ASP A 199 -1.11 -0.13 -14.23
C ASP A 199 -0.23 -0.74 -13.12
N PHE A 200 -0.35 -0.25 -11.88
CA PHE A 200 0.49 -0.74 -10.80
C PHE A 200 0.00 -2.08 -10.24
N GLY A 201 0.84 -3.10 -10.32
CA GLY A 201 0.59 -4.40 -9.69
C GLY A 201 1.18 -4.50 -8.28
N MET A 202 2.10 -3.60 -7.91
CA MET A 202 2.70 -3.53 -6.58
C MET A 202 2.72 -2.10 -6.05
N VAL A 203 2.41 -1.93 -4.74
CA VAL A 203 2.63 -0.70 -4.01
C VAL A 203 3.53 -0.95 -2.81
N ILE A 204 4.52 -0.08 -2.62
CA ILE A 204 5.45 -0.10 -1.49
C ILE A 204 5.25 1.20 -0.70
N TYR A 205 4.93 1.10 0.58
CA TYR A 205 4.85 2.23 1.50
C TYR A 205 6.11 2.25 2.37
N ASP A 206 6.99 3.20 2.11
CA ASP A 206 8.16 3.40 2.95
C ASP A 206 7.77 4.16 4.24
N GLU A 207 8.35 3.74 5.38
CA GLU A 207 7.99 4.22 6.71
C GLU A 207 6.46 4.22 6.93
N CYS A 208 5.85 3.04 6.70
CA CYS A 208 4.39 2.86 6.67
C CYS A 208 3.66 3.24 7.98
N HIS A 209 4.38 3.43 9.09
CA HIS A 209 3.82 3.94 10.34
C HIS A 209 3.23 5.36 10.20
N HIS A 210 3.67 6.16 9.22
CA HIS A 210 3.06 7.44 8.89
C HIS A 210 1.62 7.33 8.38
N LEU A 211 1.20 6.16 7.87
CA LEU A 211 -0.17 5.92 7.39
C LEU A 211 -1.22 5.96 8.50
N GLY A 212 -0.81 5.94 9.76
CA GLY A 212 -1.70 6.12 10.90
C GLY A 212 -2.35 7.52 11.01
N ALA A 213 -1.87 8.51 10.28
CA ALA A 213 -2.47 9.84 10.20
C ALA A 213 -3.67 9.85 9.25
N GLU A 214 -4.74 10.62 9.60
CA GLU A 214 -5.99 10.69 8.81
C GLU A 214 -5.75 10.95 7.33
N VAL A 215 -5.01 12.01 7.03
CA VAL A 215 -4.75 12.42 5.63
C VAL A 215 -4.01 11.32 4.87
N PHE A 216 -3.01 10.72 5.49
CA PHE A 216 -2.16 9.73 4.83
C PHE A 216 -2.83 8.37 4.65
N SER A 217 -3.75 8.00 5.56
CA SER A 217 -4.56 6.79 5.43
C SER A 217 -5.43 6.77 4.16
N ARG A 218 -5.74 7.94 3.60
CA ARG A 218 -6.51 8.06 2.35
C ARG A 218 -5.81 7.42 1.16
N SER A 219 -4.47 7.40 1.15
CA SER A 219 -3.69 6.73 0.10
C SER A 219 -3.99 5.24 0.01
N LEU A 220 -4.25 4.58 1.15
CA LEU A 220 -4.59 3.15 1.21
C LEU A 220 -5.92 2.81 0.52
N LEU A 221 -6.82 3.78 0.40
CA LEU A 221 -8.11 3.61 -0.27
C LEU A 221 -8.06 4.03 -1.75
N LYS A 222 -7.04 4.82 -2.15
CA LYS A 222 -6.82 5.25 -3.53
C LYS A 222 -5.94 4.28 -4.31
N VAL A 223 -4.95 3.65 -3.65
CA VAL A 223 -3.98 2.76 -4.27
C VAL A 223 -4.12 1.36 -3.71
N ASN A 224 -4.82 0.50 -4.41
CA ASN A 224 -4.93 -0.92 -4.10
C ASN A 224 -4.38 -1.74 -5.26
N CYS A 225 -3.25 -2.39 -5.02
CA CYS A 225 -2.57 -3.25 -5.97
C CYS A 225 -2.71 -4.73 -5.58
N GLN A 226 -2.36 -5.60 -6.51
CA GLN A 226 -2.25 -7.05 -6.26
C GLN A 226 -1.34 -7.29 -5.05
N TYR A 227 -0.16 -6.65 -5.06
CA TYR A 227 0.82 -6.75 -3.98
C TYR A 227 0.98 -5.44 -3.22
N THR A 228 1.00 -5.52 -1.89
CA THR A 228 1.21 -4.37 -0.99
C THR A 228 2.33 -4.68 -0.01
N LEU A 229 3.35 -3.84 0.04
CA LEU A 229 4.46 -3.94 0.97
C LEU A 229 4.54 -2.68 1.84
N GLY A 230 4.41 -2.83 3.14
CA GLY A 230 4.77 -1.80 4.12
C GLY A 230 6.18 -2.03 4.65
N LEU A 231 6.98 -0.98 4.75
CA LEU A 231 8.29 -0.99 5.40
C LEU A 231 8.25 -0.15 6.68
N SER A 232 8.78 -0.69 7.78
CA SER A 232 8.85 0.02 9.06
C SER A 232 10.10 -0.37 9.85
#